data_9d4da570967d16b90e82637d7b170742
#
_entry.id   9d4da570967d16b90e82637d7b170742
#
_cell.length_a   1.000
_cell.length_b   1.000
_cell.length_c   1.000
_cell.angle_alpha   90.00
_cell.angle_beta   90.00
_cell.angle_gamma   90.00
#
_symmetry.space_group_name_H-M   'P 1'
#
loop_
_entity.id
_entity.type
_entity.pdbx_description
1 polymer ?
#
loop_
_entity_poly.entity_id
_entity_poly.type
_entity_poly.pdbx_seq_one_letter_code
_entity_poly.pdbx_strand_id
1 'polypeptide(L)'
;MEGFLQNNELTYERNSYYSKNTFLHAKVDMSKPVTYDEVRDKLPQPIFDGHDSYLACYDYAWQVAFSNLSRPVEGSGFVSPFIDTAFNGCLFMWDSTFIMMFTRYAEHLWPFQKTLDNFYALQHRDGFICREIIEVNGQDRFTRHDPAATGPNIMAWSELEYYENFGDIDRLRRVYAPLRAYHIWLRRNHTWRDGSYYSSGWGCGMDNISRLEPGYAIDMSHGHMIWNDTCFQQMFNCMVLIRMNEILGNEDDVSDLREEYDHLWKLVNDKLWNDTEKYYFDLWRGDRQNGVKHIGAYWALLAKAVPPERLDDFVAHLKNEKEYARPTPVPTIPADSAEYVAEGGYWRGGVWAPTNYMVLCGLAQNGYDELAYDIAQKYLQTVAKVYEETGTLWENYAPEMQMQGVPSKERFVGWTGIAPISVLFEFVLGIRAKVSAGEIIWDVRRTERHGILRYPFGKDTLVDLICESRNSETEEPRVTVRSDKPVRVRIRWKGGEKILE
;
A
#
# COMPACT_ATOMS: atom_id res chain seq x y z
N MET A 1 23.11 -10.15 29.83
CA MET A 1 22.50 -9.81 28.55
C MET A 1 22.01 -8.36 28.49
N GLU A 2 21.35 -7.86 29.53
CA GLU A 2 20.89 -6.46 29.60
C GLU A 2 22.00 -5.42 29.38
N GLY A 3 23.17 -5.60 29.96
CA GLY A 3 24.28 -4.67 29.77
C GLY A 3 24.86 -4.60 28.37
N PHE A 4 24.77 -5.70 27.61
CA PHE A 4 25.22 -5.73 26.21
C PHE A 4 24.27 -4.98 25.28
N LEU A 5 22.97 -5.12 25.48
CA LEU A 5 21.94 -4.41 24.71
C LEU A 5 21.97 -2.88 25.00
N GLN A 6 22.16 -2.50 26.24
CA GLN A 6 22.33 -1.09 26.64
C GLN A 6 23.58 -0.47 26.00
N ASN A 7 24.69 -1.19 25.96
CA ASN A 7 25.91 -0.70 25.31
C ASN A 7 25.76 -0.55 23.80
N ASN A 8 25.01 -1.41 23.13
CA ASN A 8 24.73 -1.28 21.71
C ASN A 8 23.91 -0.02 21.40
N GLU A 9 22.93 0.33 22.22
CA GLU A 9 22.15 1.58 22.02
C GLU A 9 23.02 2.84 22.17
N LEU A 10 24.05 2.81 22.99
CA LEU A 10 24.98 3.93 23.19
C LEU A 10 25.96 4.13 22.03
N THR A 11 26.15 3.14 21.19
CA THR A 11 27.08 3.20 20.04
C THR A 11 26.45 3.76 18.77
N TYR A 12 25.12 3.91 18.72
CA TYR A 12 24.43 4.46 17.56
C TYR A 12 24.38 5.99 17.60
N GLU A 13 24.60 6.59 16.43
CA GLU A 13 24.40 8.03 16.26
C GLU A 13 22.93 8.38 16.47
N ARG A 14 22.67 9.37 17.33
CA ARG A 14 21.31 9.85 17.57
C ARG A 14 20.73 10.43 16.30
N ASN A 15 19.49 10.05 15.98
CA ASN A 15 18.75 10.60 14.87
C ASN A 15 18.12 11.94 15.31
N SER A 16 18.41 13.02 14.60
CA SER A 16 17.92 14.37 14.95
C SER A 16 16.39 14.48 14.85
N TYR A 17 15.75 13.72 13.98
CA TYR A 17 14.30 13.70 13.85
C TYR A 17 13.61 12.91 14.96
N TYR A 18 14.27 11.91 15.55
CA TYR A 18 13.71 11.19 16.70
C TYR A 18 13.33 12.14 17.84
N SER A 19 14.16 13.14 18.14
CA SER A 19 13.87 14.11 19.21
C SER A 19 12.63 14.98 18.93
N LYS A 20 12.19 15.05 17.67
CA LYS A 20 10.99 15.78 17.25
C LYS A 20 9.73 14.88 17.22
N ASN A 21 9.88 13.57 17.50
CA ASN A 21 8.78 12.60 17.48
C ASN A 21 7.89 12.78 18.73
N THR A 22 6.72 13.35 18.54
CA THR A 22 5.75 13.63 19.63
C THR A 22 4.99 12.39 20.10
N PHE A 23 5.00 11.31 19.36
CA PHE A 23 4.32 10.05 19.74
C PHE A 23 4.99 9.33 20.90
N LEU A 24 6.28 9.54 21.12
CA LEU A 24 7.05 8.98 22.26
C LEU A 24 6.47 9.36 23.64
N HIS A 25 5.70 10.43 23.69
CA HIS A 25 5.08 10.96 24.91
C HIS A 25 3.55 11.07 24.79
N ALA A 26 2.96 10.38 23.80
CA ALA A 26 1.52 10.39 23.62
C ALA A 26 0.81 9.73 24.80
N LYS A 27 -0.33 10.26 25.18
CA LYS A 27 -1.21 9.59 26.16
C LYS A 27 -1.84 8.38 25.50
N VAL A 28 -1.89 7.29 26.24
CA VAL A 28 -2.55 6.06 25.77
C VAL A 28 -4.04 6.27 25.64
N ASP A 29 -4.58 6.02 24.47
CA ASP A 29 -6.01 6.01 24.18
C ASP A 29 -6.55 4.59 24.41
N MET A 30 -7.32 4.40 25.48
CA MET A 30 -7.94 3.12 25.87
C MET A 30 -9.39 3.03 25.42
N SER A 31 -9.82 3.85 24.47
CA SER A 31 -11.17 3.86 23.93
C SER A 31 -11.61 2.46 23.48
N LYS A 32 -12.84 2.09 23.82
CA LYS A 32 -13.39 0.81 23.39
C LYS A 32 -13.65 0.86 21.89
N PRO A 33 -13.18 -0.12 21.10
CA PRO A 33 -13.53 -0.24 19.69
C PRO A 33 -15.03 -0.26 19.46
N VAL A 34 -15.48 0.41 18.40
CA VAL A 34 -16.85 0.32 17.90
C VAL A 34 -17.06 -1.00 17.17
N THR A 35 -18.28 -1.48 17.14
CA THR A 35 -18.65 -2.68 16.40
C THR A 35 -19.20 -2.31 15.02
N TYR A 36 -19.16 -3.25 14.09
CA TYR A 36 -19.75 -3.08 12.75
C TYR A 36 -21.24 -2.68 12.85
N ASP A 37 -22.03 -3.34 13.72
CA ASP A 37 -23.48 -3.08 13.87
C ASP A 37 -23.79 -1.66 14.35
N GLU A 38 -22.88 -1.03 15.11
CA GLU A 38 -23.05 0.35 15.58
C GLU A 38 -22.82 1.40 14.48
N VAL A 39 -22.13 1.03 13.41
CA VAL A 39 -21.66 1.99 12.40
C VAL A 39 -22.06 1.66 10.96
N ARG A 40 -22.57 0.47 10.67
CA ARG A 40 -22.83 0.00 9.29
C ARG A 40 -23.66 0.95 8.46
N ASP A 41 -24.69 1.57 9.05
CA ASP A 41 -25.59 2.49 8.35
C ASP A 41 -24.96 3.87 8.06
N LYS A 42 -23.77 4.12 8.62
CA LYS A 42 -22.98 5.35 8.44
C LYS A 42 -21.77 5.17 7.52
N LEU A 43 -21.43 3.94 7.17
CA LEU A 43 -20.37 3.64 6.21
C LEU A 43 -20.69 4.25 4.85
N PRO A 44 -19.68 4.60 4.02
CA PRO A 44 -19.90 4.86 2.62
C PRO A 44 -20.69 3.70 2.00
N GLN A 45 -21.66 3.98 1.17
CA GLN A 45 -22.49 2.94 0.56
C GLN A 45 -22.33 2.98 -0.94
N PRO A 46 -21.65 2.00 -1.54
CA PRO A 46 -21.56 1.89 -2.98
C PRO A 46 -22.94 1.56 -3.58
N ILE A 47 -23.20 2.15 -4.75
CA ILE A 47 -24.32 1.83 -5.63
C ILE A 47 -23.69 1.20 -6.87
N PHE A 48 -24.13 0.03 -7.26
CA PHE A 48 -23.61 -0.65 -8.43
C PHE A 48 -24.64 -1.65 -8.95
N ASP A 49 -25.57 -1.16 -9.77
CA ASP A 49 -26.71 -1.93 -10.26
C ASP A 49 -26.25 -3.16 -11.04
N GLY A 50 -26.81 -4.34 -10.70
CA GLY A 50 -26.46 -5.61 -11.32
C GLY A 50 -25.20 -6.28 -10.78
N HIS A 51 -24.59 -5.73 -9.71
CA HIS A 51 -23.35 -6.25 -9.11
C HIS A 51 -23.50 -6.55 -7.61
N ASP A 52 -24.56 -7.27 -7.22
CA ASP A 52 -24.90 -7.54 -5.82
C ASP A 52 -23.78 -8.30 -5.07
N SER A 53 -23.05 -9.19 -5.75
CA SER A 53 -21.91 -9.91 -5.16
C SER A 53 -20.77 -8.96 -4.73
N TYR A 54 -20.55 -7.89 -5.49
CA TYR A 54 -19.54 -6.87 -5.12
C TYR A 54 -19.96 -6.11 -3.87
N LEU A 55 -21.25 -5.77 -3.79
CA LEU A 55 -21.82 -5.06 -2.63
C LEU A 55 -21.80 -5.95 -1.37
N ALA A 56 -22.12 -7.23 -1.50
CA ALA A 56 -22.03 -8.21 -0.42
C ALA A 56 -20.58 -8.43 0.06
N CYS A 57 -19.64 -8.52 -0.89
CA CYS A 57 -18.21 -8.62 -0.60
C CYS A 57 -17.68 -7.38 0.12
N TYR A 58 -18.10 -6.19 -0.31
CA TYR A 58 -17.81 -4.92 0.34
C TYR A 58 -18.31 -4.88 1.80
N ASP A 59 -19.56 -5.28 2.02
CA ASP A 59 -20.17 -5.31 3.35
C ASP A 59 -19.42 -6.27 4.29
N TYR A 60 -19.12 -7.46 3.81
CA TYR A 60 -18.34 -8.45 4.55
C TYR A 60 -16.94 -7.97 4.92
N ALA A 61 -16.26 -7.25 4.01
CA ALA A 61 -14.94 -6.68 4.30
C ALA A 61 -14.99 -5.75 5.53
N TRP A 62 -16.02 -4.91 5.64
CA TRP A 62 -16.20 -4.06 6.81
C TRP A 62 -16.55 -4.84 8.07
N GLN A 63 -17.38 -5.89 7.97
CA GLN A 63 -17.67 -6.77 9.13
C GLN A 63 -16.38 -7.35 9.71
N VAL A 64 -15.50 -7.87 8.87
CA VAL A 64 -14.22 -8.43 9.32
C VAL A 64 -13.29 -7.33 9.82
N ALA A 65 -13.20 -6.19 9.15
CA ALA A 65 -12.35 -5.07 9.57
C ALA A 65 -12.71 -4.59 10.98
N PHE A 66 -14.00 -4.34 11.26
CA PHE A 66 -14.43 -3.92 12.59
C PHE A 66 -14.28 -5.02 13.65
N SER A 67 -14.33 -6.30 13.26
CA SER A 67 -14.06 -7.41 14.18
C SER A 67 -12.58 -7.54 14.58
N ASN A 68 -11.69 -6.94 13.81
CA ASN A 68 -10.23 -6.96 14.06
C ASN A 68 -9.74 -5.72 14.82
N LEU A 69 -10.65 -4.85 15.29
CA LEU A 69 -10.27 -3.71 16.10
C LEU A 69 -9.83 -4.15 17.50
N SER A 70 -8.69 -3.66 17.92
CA SER A 70 -8.08 -3.92 19.22
C SER A 70 -7.74 -2.62 19.94
N ARG A 71 -7.48 -2.71 21.24
CA ARG A 71 -6.98 -1.59 22.06
C ARG A 71 -5.63 -1.95 22.67
N PRO A 72 -4.83 -0.95 23.04
CA PRO A 72 -3.56 -1.19 23.71
C PRO A 72 -3.71 -2.10 24.96
N VAL A 73 -2.74 -2.98 25.15
CA VAL A 73 -2.56 -3.69 26.42
C VAL A 73 -1.79 -2.77 27.35
N GLU A 74 -2.18 -2.70 28.63
CA GLU A 74 -1.48 -1.88 29.63
C GLU A 74 0.00 -2.29 29.73
N GLY A 75 0.88 -1.31 29.63
CA GLY A 75 2.35 -1.55 29.66
C GLY A 75 2.97 -1.98 28.34
N SER A 76 2.21 -2.19 27.26
CA SER A 76 2.74 -2.55 25.95
C SER A 76 3.51 -1.40 25.25
N GLY A 77 3.32 -0.17 25.67
CA GLY A 77 3.84 1.00 24.98
C GLY A 77 3.03 1.43 23.76
N PHE A 78 2.00 0.67 23.36
CA PHE A 78 1.02 1.12 22.37
C PHE A 78 0.24 2.31 22.91
N VAL A 79 0.01 3.29 22.06
CA VAL A 79 -0.63 4.57 22.44
C VAL A 79 -2.04 4.74 21.89
N SER A 80 -2.41 3.95 20.89
CA SER A 80 -3.70 4.08 20.20
C SER A 80 -4.35 2.74 19.96
N PRO A 81 -5.69 2.67 19.97
CA PRO A 81 -6.41 1.54 19.39
C PRO A 81 -5.98 1.30 17.95
N PHE A 82 -6.04 0.07 17.50
CA PHE A 82 -5.49 -0.34 16.21
C PHE A 82 -6.36 -1.41 15.56
N ILE A 83 -6.21 -1.58 14.26
CA ILE A 83 -6.73 -2.73 13.53
C ILE A 83 -5.61 -3.75 13.38
N ASP A 84 -5.87 -4.96 13.88
CA ASP A 84 -4.95 -6.09 13.76
C ASP A 84 -5.15 -6.83 12.44
N THR A 85 -4.08 -7.39 11.91
CA THR A 85 -4.12 -8.33 10.78
C THR A 85 -4.65 -9.71 11.16
N ALA A 86 -4.78 -9.97 12.47
CA ALA A 86 -5.26 -11.22 13.07
C ALA A 86 -4.39 -12.46 12.78
N PHE A 87 -3.08 -12.30 12.65
CA PHE A 87 -2.16 -13.41 12.38
C PHE A 87 -1.66 -14.12 13.64
N ASN A 88 -0.82 -13.44 14.42
CA ASN A 88 -0.01 -14.08 15.45
C ASN A 88 0.23 -13.19 16.68
N GLY A 89 -0.57 -12.16 16.89
CA GLY A 89 -0.46 -11.21 18.00
C GLY A 89 0.69 -10.21 17.83
N CYS A 90 1.03 -9.91 16.59
CA CYS A 90 1.95 -8.83 16.23
C CYS A 90 1.28 -7.82 15.32
N LEU A 91 1.55 -6.54 15.55
CA LEU A 91 1.20 -5.48 14.62
C LEU A 91 2.25 -5.40 13.52
N PHE A 92 1.83 -5.56 12.26
CA PHE A 92 2.69 -5.60 11.08
C PHE A 92 2.72 -4.26 10.35
N MET A 93 3.90 -3.74 10.05
CA MET A 93 4.08 -2.45 9.36
C MET A 93 3.53 -2.45 7.92
N TRP A 94 3.90 -3.47 7.15
CA TRP A 94 3.49 -3.64 5.76
C TRP A 94 1.97 -3.74 5.64
N ASP A 95 1.40 -4.66 6.42
CA ASP A 95 -0.04 -4.93 6.45
C ASP A 95 -0.82 -3.71 6.91
N SER A 96 -0.44 -3.10 8.04
CA SER A 96 -1.10 -1.91 8.58
C SER A 96 -1.10 -0.77 7.57
N THR A 97 0.00 -0.55 6.83
CA THR A 97 0.05 0.49 5.81
C THR A 97 -0.99 0.27 4.71
N PHE A 98 -1.15 -0.96 4.24
CA PHE A 98 -2.15 -1.28 3.23
C PHE A 98 -3.58 -1.32 3.79
N ILE A 99 -3.76 -1.72 5.04
CA ILE A 99 -5.06 -1.62 5.72
C ILE A 99 -5.53 -0.16 5.74
N MET A 100 -4.65 0.79 6.02
CA MET A 100 -5.00 2.22 6.00
C MET A 100 -5.47 2.69 4.63
N MET A 101 -5.06 2.06 3.53
CA MET A 101 -5.51 2.45 2.19
C MET A 101 -7.01 2.25 1.99
N PHE A 102 -7.65 1.29 2.64
CA PHE A 102 -9.09 1.13 2.56
C PHE A 102 -9.84 1.65 3.79
N THR A 103 -9.27 1.54 4.99
CA THR A 103 -9.96 1.96 6.21
C THR A 103 -10.15 3.46 6.32
N ARG A 104 -9.36 4.26 5.57
CA ARG A 104 -9.56 5.72 5.46
C ARG A 104 -10.99 6.10 5.07
N TYR A 105 -11.71 5.26 4.33
CA TYR A 105 -13.11 5.52 3.98
C TYR A 105 -14.10 5.41 5.16
N ALA A 106 -13.68 4.86 6.29
CA ALA A 106 -14.45 4.80 7.53
C ALA A 106 -13.81 5.59 8.70
N GLU A 107 -12.79 6.41 8.42
CA GLU A 107 -12.05 7.19 9.45
C GLU A 107 -12.94 8.10 10.28
N HIS A 108 -14.01 8.64 9.71
CA HIS A 108 -15.01 9.45 10.41
C HIS A 108 -15.84 8.67 11.44
N LEU A 109 -15.79 7.33 11.39
CA LEU A 109 -16.51 6.43 12.32
C LEU A 109 -15.57 5.87 13.40
N TRP A 110 -14.31 5.65 13.03
CA TRP A 110 -13.27 5.14 13.89
C TRP A 110 -11.90 5.59 13.38
N PRO A 111 -11.00 6.08 14.23
CA PRO A 111 -9.72 6.65 13.79
C PRO A 111 -8.70 5.57 13.42
N PHE A 112 -8.94 4.86 12.33
CA PHE A 112 -8.10 3.75 11.84
C PHE A 112 -6.65 4.15 11.63
N GLN A 113 -6.42 5.36 11.08
CA GLN A 113 -5.07 5.86 10.79
C GLN A 113 -4.17 5.90 12.03
N LYS A 114 -4.74 6.00 13.24
CA LYS A 114 -4.00 5.93 14.49
C LYS A 114 -3.36 4.57 14.76
N THR A 115 -3.67 3.52 13.99
CA THR A 115 -2.94 2.25 14.04
C THR A 115 -1.43 2.48 13.88
N LEU A 116 -1.05 3.38 12.96
CA LEU A 116 0.37 3.72 12.72
C LEU A 116 1.02 4.48 13.87
N ASP A 117 0.26 5.13 14.73
CA ASP A 117 0.79 5.84 15.91
C ASP A 117 1.59 4.91 16.84
N ASN A 118 1.22 3.62 16.87
CA ASN A 118 1.91 2.63 17.70
C ASN A 118 3.33 2.34 17.22
N PHE A 119 3.56 2.32 15.90
CA PHE A 119 4.91 2.22 15.33
C PHE A 119 5.74 3.46 15.66
N TYR A 120 5.14 4.65 15.57
CA TYR A 120 5.84 5.89 15.88
C TYR A 120 6.14 6.03 17.39
N ALA A 121 5.26 5.55 18.27
CA ALA A 121 5.47 5.58 19.71
C ALA A 121 6.57 4.63 20.18
N LEU A 122 6.78 3.54 19.45
CA LEU A 122 7.80 2.51 19.77
C LEU A 122 9.07 2.67 18.94
N GLN A 123 9.24 3.80 18.25
CA GLN A 123 10.44 4.10 17.49
C GLN A 123 11.67 4.21 18.41
N HIS A 124 12.76 3.55 18.03
CA HIS A 124 14.04 3.60 18.73
C HIS A 124 14.78 4.94 18.51
N ARG A 125 15.73 5.25 19.41
CA ARG A 125 16.48 6.54 19.42
C ARG A 125 17.29 6.83 18.16
N ASP A 126 17.70 5.79 17.45
CA ASP A 126 18.41 5.89 16.18
C ASP A 126 17.48 6.00 14.96
N GLY A 127 16.17 5.92 15.18
CA GLY A 127 15.13 6.01 14.16
C GLY A 127 14.54 4.67 13.72
N PHE A 128 15.08 3.54 14.20
CA PHE A 128 14.58 2.20 13.85
C PHE A 128 13.13 2.01 14.29
N ILE A 129 12.36 1.33 13.44
CA ILE A 129 11.03 0.79 13.73
C ILE A 129 11.03 -0.66 13.24
N CYS A 130 10.72 -1.61 14.13
CA CYS A 130 10.59 -3.00 13.74
C CYS A 130 9.35 -3.22 12.87
N ARG A 131 9.44 -4.07 11.84
CA ARG A 131 8.29 -4.38 10.97
C ARG A 131 7.17 -5.14 11.68
N GLU A 132 7.50 -5.88 12.74
CA GLU A 132 6.55 -6.62 13.58
C GLU A 132 6.76 -6.27 15.04
N ILE A 133 5.72 -5.78 15.69
CA ILE A 133 5.74 -5.40 17.12
C ILE A 133 4.75 -6.28 17.86
N ILE A 134 5.22 -6.95 18.92
CA ILE A 134 4.38 -7.84 19.73
C ILE A 134 3.35 -7.02 20.51
N GLU A 135 2.07 -7.28 20.29
CA GLU A 135 0.95 -6.47 20.81
C GLU A 135 0.86 -6.45 22.34
N VAL A 136 1.14 -7.57 23.00
CA VAL A 136 0.98 -7.70 24.46
C VAL A 136 2.04 -6.96 25.27
N ASN A 137 3.21 -6.65 24.70
CA ASN A 137 4.32 -6.08 25.44
C ASN A 137 5.13 -5.01 24.67
N GLY A 138 4.80 -4.75 23.40
CA GLY A 138 5.47 -3.76 22.55
C GLY A 138 6.91 -4.09 22.15
N GLN A 139 7.34 -5.34 22.35
CA GLN A 139 8.69 -5.73 21.97
C GLN A 139 8.81 -5.96 20.47
N ASP A 140 10.00 -5.64 19.94
CA ASP A 140 10.36 -5.98 18.57
C ASP A 140 10.39 -7.51 18.38
N ARG A 141 9.78 -8.00 17.30
CA ARG A 141 9.82 -9.42 16.92
C ARG A 141 11.21 -9.85 16.44
N PHE A 142 11.93 -8.94 15.82
CA PHE A 142 13.24 -9.16 15.22
C PHE A 142 14.28 -8.22 15.83
N THR A 143 15.54 -8.66 15.86
CA THR A 143 16.64 -7.77 16.20
C THR A 143 16.92 -6.82 15.06
N ARG A 144 17.28 -5.57 15.36
CA ARG A 144 17.48 -4.49 14.35
C ARG A 144 18.55 -4.78 13.29
N HIS A 145 19.43 -5.73 13.52
CA HIS A 145 20.50 -6.12 12.58
C HIS A 145 20.09 -7.25 11.63
N ASP A 146 18.94 -7.84 11.87
CA ASP A 146 18.37 -8.86 11.01
C ASP A 146 17.83 -8.19 9.72
N PRO A 147 18.17 -8.67 8.51
CA PRO A 147 17.58 -8.17 7.28
C PRO A 147 16.05 -8.26 7.24
N ALA A 148 15.46 -9.18 8.02
CA ALA A 148 14.02 -9.32 8.17
C ALA A 148 13.39 -8.37 9.21
N ALA A 149 14.17 -7.53 9.90
CA ALA A 149 13.66 -6.64 10.95
C ALA A 149 12.90 -5.42 10.41
N THR A 150 13.12 -5.06 9.15
CA THR A 150 12.44 -3.93 8.50
C THR A 150 11.43 -4.42 7.49
N GLY A 151 10.40 -3.62 7.24
CA GLY A 151 9.45 -3.82 6.15
C GLY A 151 9.64 -2.80 5.03
N PRO A 152 8.86 -2.91 3.96
CA PRO A 152 8.80 -1.88 2.92
C PRO A 152 8.54 -0.50 3.50
N ASN A 153 9.35 0.49 3.14
CA ASN A 153 9.28 1.85 3.69
C ASN A 153 8.18 2.67 3.02
N ILE A 154 6.92 2.36 3.31
CA ILE A 154 5.75 2.94 2.66
C ILE A 154 4.73 3.58 3.62
N MET A 155 5.01 3.66 4.92
CA MET A 155 4.10 4.34 5.86
C MET A 155 3.82 5.79 5.47
N ALA A 156 4.82 6.51 4.94
CA ALA A 156 4.63 7.88 4.48
C ALA A 156 3.60 7.98 3.33
N TRP A 157 3.52 6.98 2.45
CA TRP A 157 2.50 6.93 1.40
C TRP A 157 1.09 6.88 2.00
N SER A 158 0.85 6.01 2.96
CA SER A 158 -0.45 5.93 3.64
C SER A 158 -0.83 7.25 4.33
N GLU A 159 0.12 7.93 4.97
CA GLU A 159 -0.12 9.22 5.61
C GLU A 159 -0.43 10.35 4.59
N LEU A 160 0.21 10.31 3.42
CA LEU A 160 -0.08 11.26 2.34
C LEU A 160 -1.46 10.98 1.72
N GLU A 161 -1.82 9.72 1.50
CA GLU A 161 -3.15 9.34 0.98
C GLU A 161 -4.26 9.69 1.98
N TYR A 162 -4.00 9.53 3.27
CA TYR A 162 -4.91 10.03 4.31
C TYR A 162 -5.09 11.54 4.21
N TYR A 163 -3.99 12.30 4.06
CA TYR A 163 -4.07 13.75 3.87
C TYR A 163 -4.87 14.13 2.62
N GLU A 164 -4.70 13.44 1.51
CA GLU A 164 -5.44 13.71 0.27
C GLU A 164 -6.96 13.47 0.40
N ASN A 165 -7.39 12.62 1.34
CA ASN A 165 -8.78 12.44 1.67
C ASN A 165 -9.33 13.47 2.67
N PHE A 166 -8.54 13.85 3.69
CA PHE A 166 -9.04 14.57 4.86
C PHE A 166 -8.46 15.98 5.06
N GLY A 167 -7.35 16.32 4.44
CA GLY A 167 -6.67 17.60 4.63
C GLY A 167 -6.13 17.81 6.04
N ASP A 168 -5.86 16.72 6.79
CA ASP A 168 -5.37 16.80 8.16
C ASP A 168 -3.90 17.19 8.23
N ILE A 169 -3.67 18.49 8.10
CA ILE A 169 -2.31 19.08 8.13
C ILE A 169 -1.61 18.87 9.49
N ASP A 170 -2.37 18.76 10.58
CA ASP A 170 -1.80 18.57 11.92
C ASP A 170 -1.28 17.14 12.08
N ARG A 171 -2.02 16.13 11.55
CA ARG A 171 -1.49 14.77 11.49
C ARG A 171 -0.25 14.71 10.62
N LEU A 172 -0.29 15.27 9.43
CA LEU A 172 0.84 15.27 8.50
C LEU A 172 2.10 15.87 9.15
N ARG A 173 1.95 16.96 9.91
CA ARG A 173 3.03 17.60 10.67
C ARG A 173 3.61 16.70 11.76
N ARG A 174 2.75 15.98 12.47
CA ARG A 174 3.18 15.11 13.57
C ARG A 174 3.94 13.87 13.08
N VAL A 175 3.50 13.27 11.97
CA VAL A 175 4.08 12.02 11.46
C VAL A 175 5.35 12.24 10.64
N TYR A 176 5.61 13.46 10.18
CA TYR A 176 6.79 13.77 9.35
C TYR A 176 8.10 13.42 10.05
N ALA A 177 8.25 13.77 11.33
CA ALA A 177 9.50 13.52 12.07
C ALA A 177 9.81 12.03 12.24
N PRO A 178 8.92 11.14 12.76
CA PRO A 178 9.21 9.73 12.86
C PRO A 178 9.44 9.04 11.50
N LEU A 179 8.74 9.47 10.44
CA LEU A 179 8.95 8.95 9.09
C LEU A 179 10.33 9.32 8.54
N ARG A 180 10.78 10.57 8.74
CA ARG A 180 12.14 11.02 8.39
C ARG A 180 13.20 10.25 9.18
N ALA A 181 12.96 10.03 10.47
CA ALA A 181 13.88 9.29 11.32
C ALA A 181 14.06 7.85 10.83
N TYR A 182 12.97 7.17 10.48
CA TYR A 182 13.02 5.79 9.96
C TYR A 182 13.70 5.71 8.59
N HIS A 183 13.39 6.65 7.69
CA HIS A 183 14.05 6.76 6.39
C HIS A 183 15.58 6.88 6.52
N ILE A 184 16.05 7.77 7.39
CA ILE A 184 17.48 7.96 7.64
C ILE A 184 18.11 6.69 8.24
N TRP A 185 17.38 5.99 9.13
CA TRP A 185 17.85 4.74 9.70
C TRP A 185 18.07 3.68 8.63
N LEU A 186 17.11 3.49 7.71
CA LEU A 186 17.24 2.55 6.58
C LEU A 186 18.43 2.89 5.69
N ARG A 187 18.59 4.16 5.32
CA ARG A 187 19.72 4.61 4.50
C ARG A 187 21.07 4.33 5.15
N ARG A 188 21.16 4.38 6.46
CA ARG A 188 22.41 4.11 7.20
C ARG A 188 22.70 2.64 7.43
N ASN A 189 21.66 1.82 7.56
CA ASN A 189 21.81 0.45 8.06
C ASN A 189 21.40 -0.64 7.06
N HIS A 190 20.67 -0.31 5.98
CA HIS A 190 20.18 -1.26 4.99
C HIS A 190 20.69 -0.99 3.58
N THR A 191 21.87 -0.36 3.45
CA THR A 191 22.50 -0.09 2.16
C THR A 191 23.85 -0.78 2.02
N TRP A 192 24.19 -1.10 0.78
CA TRP A 192 25.53 -1.43 0.36
C TRP A 192 26.40 -0.18 0.23
N ARG A 193 27.71 -0.35 0.01
CA ARG A 193 28.65 0.77 -0.10
C ARG A 193 28.36 1.74 -1.25
N ASP A 194 27.67 1.27 -2.29
CA ASP A 194 27.25 2.09 -3.43
C ASP A 194 25.89 2.78 -3.20
N GLY A 195 25.31 2.67 -2.03
CA GLY A 195 24.03 3.29 -1.65
C GLY A 195 22.80 2.51 -2.10
N SER A 196 22.97 1.37 -2.79
CA SER A 196 21.85 0.47 -3.12
C SER A 196 21.34 -0.26 -1.88
N TYR A 197 20.06 -0.65 -1.90
CA TYR A 197 19.38 -1.24 -0.75
C TYR A 197 19.31 -2.76 -0.83
N TYR A 198 19.25 -3.40 0.34
CA TYR A 198 18.96 -4.81 0.49
C TYR A 198 17.79 -5.06 1.45
N SER A 199 17.20 -6.24 1.33
CA SER A 199 16.13 -6.73 2.19
C SER A 199 16.29 -8.25 2.41
N SER A 200 15.21 -8.93 2.78
CA SER A 200 15.04 -10.38 2.77
C SER A 200 13.64 -10.72 2.29
N GLY A 201 13.29 -11.98 2.13
CA GLY A 201 11.93 -12.37 1.74
C GLY A 201 10.90 -11.81 2.71
N TRP A 202 11.07 -11.98 4.01
CA TRP A 202 10.18 -11.39 5.02
C TRP A 202 10.27 -9.87 5.06
N GLY A 203 11.47 -9.31 4.89
CA GLY A 203 11.66 -7.86 4.88
C GLY A 203 11.02 -7.14 3.69
N CYS A 204 10.94 -7.77 2.52
CA CYS A 204 10.25 -7.22 1.35
C CYS A 204 8.75 -7.53 1.31
N GLY A 205 8.26 -8.42 2.20
CA GLY A 205 6.87 -8.85 2.26
C GLY A 205 6.45 -9.87 1.19
N MET A 206 7.41 -10.42 0.43
CA MET A 206 7.16 -11.44 -0.61
C MET A 206 7.97 -12.70 -0.31
N ASP A 207 7.56 -13.41 0.74
CA ASP A 207 8.33 -14.34 1.57
C ASP A 207 9.09 -15.45 0.81
N ASN A 208 8.49 -16.03 -0.23
CA ASN A 208 9.00 -17.23 -0.87
C ASN A 208 9.29 -17.10 -2.37
N ILE A 209 9.45 -15.88 -2.90
CA ILE A 209 9.93 -15.69 -4.27
C ILE A 209 11.37 -16.19 -4.36
N SER A 210 11.64 -17.13 -5.27
CA SER A 210 12.97 -17.75 -5.44
C SER A 210 13.94 -16.79 -6.15
N ARG A 211 14.33 -15.70 -5.50
CA ARG A 211 15.17 -14.63 -6.07
C ARG A 211 16.64 -14.66 -5.62
N LEU A 212 16.97 -15.48 -4.60
CA LEU A 212 18.32 -15.63 -4.08
C LEU A 212 19.08 -16.77 -4.77
N GLU A 213 20.40 -16.69 -4.76
CA GLU A 213 21.24 -17.82 -5.13
C GLU A 213 20.99 -19.03 -4.22
N PRO A 214 21.15 -20.28 -4.72
CA PRO A 214 21.05 -21.46 -3.89
C PRO A 214 21.98 -21.39 -2.67
N GLY A 215 21.47 -21.83 -1.53
CA GLY A 215 22.22 -21.86 -0.25
C GLY A 215 21.94 -20.70 0.69
N TYR A 216 21.18 -19.68 0.26
CA TYR A 216 20.66 -18.64 1.14
C TYR A 216 19.24 -18.98 1.60
N ALA A 217 18.93 -18.69 2.87
CA ALA A 217 17.55 -18.75 3.39
C ALA A 217 16.77 -17.56 2.81
N ILE A 218 15.76 -17.84 1.98
CA ILE A 218 15.02 -16.80 1.23
C ILE A 218 14.31 -15.81 2.15
N ASP A 219 13.77 -16.28 3.25
CA ASP A 219 12.98 -15.52 4.22
C ASP A 219 13.85 -14.52 5.02
N MET A 220 15.05 -14.92 5.46
CA MET A 220 15.87 -14.20 6.41
C MET A 220 17.16 -13.59 5.83
N SER A 221 17.61 -14.03 4.67
CA SER A 221 18.90 -13.60 4.12
C SER A 221 18.75 -12.46 3.11
N HIS A 222 19.69 -11.51 3.13
CA HIS A 222 19.83 -10.51 2.07
C HIS A 222 20.53 -11.04 0.80
N GLY A 223 21.09 -12.26 0.84
CA GLY A 223 21.74 -12.93 -0.30
C GLY A 223 22.95 -12.20 -0.91
N HIS A 224 23.53 -11.21 -0.23
CA HIS A 224 24.51 -10.28 -0.79
C HIS A 224 24.05 -9.65 -2.13
N MET A 225 22.78 -9.29 -2.22
CA MET A 225 22.08 -8.86 -3.42
C MET A 225 21.60 -7.41 -3.28
N ILE A 226 21.50 -6.68 -4.40
CA ILE A 226 20.71 -5.45 -4.49
C ILE A 226 19.27 -5.85 -4.78
N TRP A 227 18.34 -5.37 -3.97
CA TRP A 227 16.91 -5.64 -4.06
C TRP A 227 16.22 -4.50 -4.80
N ASN A 228 15.71 -4.75 -6.00
CA ASN A 228 15.13 -3.73 -6.85
C ASN A 228 13.92 -3.05 -6.22
N ASP A 229 13.00 -3.84 -5.66
CA ASP A 229 11.80 -3.35 -4.98
C ASP A 229 12.13 -2.43 -3.79
N THR A 230 13.12 -2.79 -2.98
CA THR A 230 13.56 -1.96 -1.83
C THR A 230 14.18 -0.64 -2.30
N CYS A 231 14.98 -0.66 -3.39
CA CYS A 231 15.50 0.56 -4.00
C CYS A 231 14.36 1.47 -4.50
N PHE A 232 13.36 0.91 -5.20
CA PHE A 232 12.23 1.69 -5.69
C PHE A 232 11.34 2.22 -4.57
N GLN A 233 11.08 1.42 -3.53
CA GLN A 233 10.33 1.85 -2.34
C GLN A 233 11.02 3.01 -1.65
N GLN A 234 12.34 2.99 -1.55
CA GLN A 234 13.10 4.07 -0.95
C GLN A 234 13.07 5.34 -1.80
N MET A 235 13.20 5.21 -3.14
CA MET A 235 13.03 6.33 -4.07
C MET A 235 11.62 6.95 -3.94
N PHE A 236 10.59 6.10 -3.91
CA PHE A 236 9.21 6.54 -3.74
C PHE A 236 9.03 7.27 -2.40
N ASN A 237 9.59 6.74 -1.32
CA ASN A 237 9.52 7.39 -0.02
C ASN A 237 10.25 8.74 0.01
N CYS A 238 11.36 8.91 -0.72
CA CYS A 238 11.98 10.23 -0.92
C CYS A 238 11.00 11.24 -1.53
N MET A 239 10.32 10.85 -2.61
CA MET A 239 9.31 11.71 -3.27
C MET A 239 8.17 12.08 -2.32
N VAL A 240 7.64 11.11 -1.57
CA VAL A 240 6.55 11.32 -0.63
C VAL A 240 6.96 12.28 0.49
N LEU A 241 8.14 12.08 1.10
CA LEU A 241 8.64 12.96 2.16
C LEU A 241 8.94 14.38 1.67
N ILE A 242 9.47 14.54 0.44
CA ILE A 242 9.63 15.85 -0.18
C ILE A 242 8.26 16.52 -0.36
N ARG A 243 7.27 15.78 -0.86
CA ARG A 243 5.90 16.30 -1.03
C ARG A 243 5.26 16.69 0.29
N MET A 244 5.42 15.88 1.34
CA MET A 244 4.94 16.22 2.68
C MET A 244 5.59 17.51 3.19
N ASN A 245 6.90 17.69 2.99
CA ASN A 245 7.62 18.91 3.38
C ASN A 245 7.07 20.15 2.66
N GLU A 246 6.79 20.05 1.37
CA GLU A 246 6.17 21.11 0.56
C GLU A 246 4.78 21.48 1.07
N ILE A 247 3.91 20.49 1.33
CA ILE A 247 2.55 20.70 1.85
C ILE A 247 2.59 21.40 3.22
N LEU A 248 3.54 21.00 4.07
CA LEU A 248 3.71 21.57 5.40
C LEU A 248 4.28 22.99 5.37
N GLY A 249 4.82 23.44 4.24
CA GLY A 249 5.57 24.68 4.15
C GLY A 249 6.80 24.70 5.05
N ASN A 250 7.38 23.52 5.32
CA ASN A 250 8.57 23.41 6.13
C ASN A 250 9.78 23.95 5.38
N GLU A 251 10.68 24.61 6.12
CA GLU A 251 11.99 25.02 5.64
C GLU A 251 13.06 23.93 5.88
N ASP A 252 12.64 22.69 6.21
CA ASP A 252 13.56 21.58 6.41
C ASP A 252 14.33 21.32 5.11
N ASP A 253 15.64 21.17 5.26
CA ASP A 253 16.47 20.79 4.13
C ASP A 253 16.15 19.35 3.70
N VAL A 254 15.75 19.22 2.44
CA VAL A 254 15.44 17.95 1.78
C VAL A 254 16.44 17.60 0.67
N SER A 255 17.59 18.30 0.64
CA SER A 255 18.65 18.04 -0.35
C SER A 255 19.13 16.60 -0.29
N ASP A 256 19.23 16.03 0.91
CA ASP A 256 19.63 14.64 1.12
C ASP A 256 18.65 13.63 0.51
N LEU A 257 17.34 13.94 0.51
CA LEU A 257 16.33 13.09 -0.15
C LEU A 257 16.42 13.20 -1.68
N ARG A 258 16.70 14.40 -2.21
CA ARG A 258 16.88 14.61 -3.64
C ARG A 258 18.13 13.93 -4.14
N GLU A 259 19.25 14.10 -3.44
CA GLU A 259 20.53 13.45 -3.77
C GLU A 259 20.42 11.91 -3.74
N GLU A 260 19.71 11.36 -2.74
CA GLU A 260 19.47 9.92 -2.64
C GLU A 260 18.60 9.42 -3.80
N TYR A 261 17.52 10.13 -4.11
CA TYR A 261 16.65 9.79 -5.23
C TYR A 261 17.43 9.79 -6.55
N ASP A 262 18.18 10.85 -6.85
CA ASP A 262 18.92 10.99 -8.09
C ASP A 262 20.03 9.91 -8.22
N HIS A 263 20.69 9.61 -7.10
CA HIS A 263 21.69 8.55 -7.04
C HIS A 263 21.06 7.17 -7.33
N LEU A 264 19.97 6.84 -6.66
CA LEU A 264 19.25 5.58 -6.85
C LEU A 264 18.65 5.50 -8.26
N TRP A 265 18.10 6.59 -8.80
CA TRP A 265 17.56 6.64 -10.15
C TRP A 265 18.63 6.25 -11.18
N LYS A 266 19.83 6.83 -11.05
CA LYS A 266 20.95 6.46 -11.90
C LYS A 266 21.35 5.00 -11.72
N LEU A 267 21.51 4.55 -10.49
CA LEU A 267 21.94 3.18 -10.16
C LEU A 267 20.97 2.12 -10.71
N VAL A 268 19.67 2.26 -10.49
CA VAL A 268 18.69 1.26 -10.94
C VAL A 268 18.60 1.20 -12.47
N ASN A 269 18.75 2.35 -13.15
CA ASN A 269 18.69 2.42 -14.59
C ASN A 269 19.99 1.95 -15.29
N ASP A 270 21.14 2.12 -14.63
CA ASP A 270 22.43 1.66 -15.15
C ASP A 270 22.68 0.17 -14.89
N LYS A 271 22.21 -0.37 -13.73
CA LYS A 271 22.60 -1.71 -13.28
C LYS A 271 21.46 -2.73 -13.28
N LEU A 272 20.23 -2.32 -12.95
CA LEU A 272 19.12 -3.26 -12.74
C LEU A 272 18.24 -3.43 -13.98
N TRP A 273 18.23 -2.47 -14.88
CA TRP A 273 17.52 -2.57 -16.16
C TRP A 273 18.20 -3.56 -17.10
N ASN A 274 17.43 -4.40 -17.75
CA ASN A 274 17.87 -5.31 -18.81
C ASN A 274 17.26 -4.90 -20.14
N ASP A 275 18.10 -4.49 -21.09
CA ASP A 275 17.65 -4.01 -22.41
C ASP A 275 17.05 -5.11 -23.31
N THR A 276 17.40 -6.37 -23.08
CA THR A 276 16.85 -7.50 -23.83
C THR A 276 15.48 -7.88 -23.29
N GLU A 277 15.38 -8.05 -21.96
CA GLU A 277 14.15 -8.45 -21.28
C GLU A 277 13.19 -7.30 -21.04
N LYS A 278 13.63 -6.03 -21.21
CA LYS A 278 12.85 -4.82 -20.95
C LYS A 278 12.25 -4.79 -19.52
N TYR A 279 13.03 -5.25 -18.57
CA TYR A 279 12.61 -5.44 -17.19
C TYR A 279 13.71 -5.07 -16.19
N TYR A 280 13.34 -4.77 -14.93
CA TYR A 280 14.27 -4.55 -13.83
C TYR A 280 14.46 -5.84 -13.03
N PHE A 281 15.72 -6.25 -12.86
CA PHE A 281 16.11 -7.41 -12.08
C PHE A 281 16.86 -7.03 -10.81
N ASP A 282 16.84 -7.90 -9.83
CA ASP A 282 17.77 -7.84 -8.72
C ASP A 282 19.19 -8.13 -9.22
N LEU A 283 20.17 -7.63 -8.49
CA LEU A 283 21.57 -7.80 -8.86
C LEU A 283 22.31 -8.57 -7.78
N TRP A 284 22.71 -9.77 -8.09
CA TRP A 284 23.60 -10.55 -7.25
C TRP A 284 25.01 -9.94 -7.22
N ARG A 285 25.80 -10.29 -6.21
CA ARG A 285 27.20 -9.88 -6.16
C ARG A 285 27.94 -10.24 -7.47
N GLY A 286 28.92 -9.40 -7.84
CA GLY A 286 29.63 -9.53 -9.11
C GLY A 286 28.85 -8.97 -10.29
N ASP A 287 27.92 -8.07 -10.04
CA ASP A 287 27.11 -7.32 -11.04
C ASP A 287 26.34 -8.26 -12.00
N ARG A 288 25.85 -9.38 -11.48
CA ARG A 288 25.06 -10.37 -12.23
C ARG A 288 23.58 -10.25 -11.90
N GLN A 289 22.76 -9.92 -12.87
CA GLN A 289 21.29 -9.91 -12.72
C GLN A 289 20.79 -11.34 -12.46
N ASN A 290 19.80 -11.48 -11.54
CA ASN A 290 19.29 -12.79 -11.14
C ASN A 290 18.35 -13.44 -12.18
N GLY A 291 17.82 -12.67 -13.12
CA GLY A 291 16.91 -13.15 -14.16
C GLY A 291 15.50 -13.52 -13.68
N VAL A 292 15.15 -13.19 -12.44
CA VAL A 292 13.82 -13.47 -11.86
C VAL A 292 12.94 -12.23 -11.99
N LYS A 293 11.94 -12.30 -12.87
CA LYS A 293 10.88 -11.27 -12.93
C LYS A 293 9.93 -11.45 -11.77
N HIS A 294 9.60 -10.37 -11.08
CA HIS A 294 8.60 -10.38 -10.01
C HIS A 294 7.89 -9.03 -9.88
N ILE A 295 6.67 -9.06 -9.36
CA ILE A 295 5.78 -7.89 -9.25
C ILE A 295 6.41 -6.71 -8.48
N GLY A 296 7.36 -6.96 -7.58
CA GLY A 296 8.06 -5.92 -6.83
C GLY A 296 8.78 -4.90 -7.70
N ALA A 297 9.20 -5.27 -8.93
CA ALA A 297 9.80 -4.35 -9.88
C ALA A 297 8.85 -3.19 -10.26
N TYR A 298 7.53 -3.38 -10.17
CA TYR A 298 6.54 -2.34 -10.51
C TYR A 298 6.44 -1.20 -9.49
N TRP A 299 7.10 -1.28 -8.33
CA TRP A 299 7.34 -0.10 -7.50
C TRP A 299 8.07 1.01 -8.26
N ALA A 300 8.79 0.67 -9.32
CA ALA A 300 9.43 1.63 -10.23
C ALA A 300 8.44 2.63 -10.85
N LEU A 301 7.17 2.23 -11.07
CA LEU A 301 6.13 3.12 -11.61
C LEU A 301 5.75 4.21 -10.61
N LEU A 302 5.53 3.85 -9.33
CA LEU A 302 5.24 4.81 -8.25
C LEU A 302 6.45 5.71 -7.96
N ALA A 303 7.65 5.14 -8.00
CA ALA A 303 8.90 5.85 -7.79
C ALA A 303 9.30 6.75 -8.97
N LYS A 304 8.56 6.76 -10.09
CA LYS A 304 8.95 7.47 -11.33
C LYS A 304 10.39 7.13 -11.77
N ALA A 305 10.79 5.89 -11.51
CA ALA A 305 12.15 5.42 -11.79
C ALA A 305 12.35 5.02 -13.25
N VAL A 306 11.27 4.71 -13.97
CA VAL A 306 11.32 4.25 -15.37
C VAL A 306 11.45 5.44 -16.31
N PRO A 307 12.52 5.53 -17.12
CA PRO A 307 12.65 6.55 -18.15
C PRO A 307 11.49 6.49 -19.17
N PRO A 308 11.01 7.61 -19.71
CA PRO A 308 9.89 7.64 -20.64
C PRO A 308 10.03 6.68 -21.84
N GLU A 309 11.22 6.55 -22.38
CA GLU A 309 11.52 5.68 -23.52
C GLU A 309 11.48 4.17 -23.22
N ARG A 310 11.48 3.78 -21.93
CA ARG A 310 11.38 2.39 -21.47
C ARG A 310 10.00 2.03 -20.94
N LEU A 311 9.14 3.03 -20.74
CA LEU A 311 7.91 2.86 -19.97
C LEU A 311 6.92 1.93 -20.68
N ASP A 312 6.71 2.10 -21.99
CA ASP A 312 5.80 1.25 -22.77
C ASP A 312 6.26 -0.22 -22.79
N ASP A 313 7.58 -0.44 -23.00
CA ASP A 313 8.17 -1.77 -22.99
C ASP A 313 7.99 -2.46 -21.63
N PHE A 314 8.24 -1.73 -20.53
CA PHE A 314 8.07 -2.25 -19.17
C PHE A 314 6.61 -2.57 -18.82
N VAL A 315 5.68 -1.71 -19.22
CA VAL A 315 4.23 -1.90 -19.00
C VAL A 315 3.67 -3.02 -19.91
N ALA A 316 4.29 -3.30 -21.06
CA ALA A 316 3.83 -4.34 -21.98
C ALA A 316 3.79 -5.73 -21.32
N HIS A 317 4.65 -6.03 -20.36
CA HIS A 317 4.62 -7.28 -19.60
C HIS A 317 3.29 -7.50 -18.86
N LEU A 318 2.66 -6.43 -18.35
CA LEU A 318 1.36 -6.52 -17.69
C LEU A 318 0.20 -6.86 -18.65
N LYS A 319 0.41 -6.68 -19.95
CA LYS A 319 -0.55 -7.03 -21.01
C LYS A 319 -0.26 -8.39 -21.64
N ASN A 320 0.88 -8.98 -21.33
CA ASN A 320 1.34 -10.24 -21.94
C ASN A 320 0.64 -11.44 -21.27
N GLU A 321 -0.18 -12.16 -22.04
CA GLU A 321 -0.90 -13.36 -21.58
C GLU A 321 0.03 -14.52 -21.19
N LYS A 322 1.29 -14.53 -21.64
CA LYS A 322 2.28 -15.52 -21.20
C LYS A 322 2.96 -15.16 -19.89
N GLU A 323 2.79 -13.93 -19.43
CA GLU A 323 3.43 -13.41 -18.21
C GLU A 323 2.39 -13.02 -17.15
N TYR A 324 1.97 -11.75 -17.10
CA TYR A 324 1.17 -11.22 -16.00
C TYR A 324 -0.33 -11.07 -16.31
N ALA A 325 -0.74 -11.07 -17.57
CA ALA A 325 -2.15 -10.95 -17.96
C ALA A 325 -2.90 -12.28 -17.81
N ARG A 326 -3.01 -12.75 -16.58
CA ARG A 326 -3.70 -13.99 -16.24
C ARG A 326 -5.21 -13.79 -16.06
N PRO A 327 -6.02 -14.88 -15.99
CA PRO A 327 -7.43 -14.80 -15.64
C PRO A 327 -7.71 -13.96 -14.40
N THR A 328 -6.92 -14.16 -13.34
CA THR A 328 -6.84 -13.23 -12.19
C THR A 328 -5.51 -12.49 -12.27
N PRO A 329 -5.46 -11.20 -12.68
CA PRO A 329 -4.24 -10.42 -12.73
C PRO A 329 -3.95 -9.81 -11.35
N VAL A 330 -2.78 -9.41 -11.00
CA VAL A 330 -1.47 -9.61 -11.54
C VAL A 330 -0.75 -10.59 -10.62
N PRO A 331 -0.25 -11.75 -11.10
CA PRO A 331 0.48 -12.67 -10.23
C PRO A 331 1.82 -12.08 -9.76
N THR A 332 2.37 -12.62 -8.69
CA THR A 332 3.62 -12.13 -8.10
C THR A 332 4.85 -12.43 -8.94
N ILE A 333 4.84 -13.51 -9.71
CA ILE A 333 5.82 -13.82 -10.75
C ILE A 333 5.09 -14.18 -12.04
N PRO A 334 5.69 -14.00 -13.22
CA PRO A 334 5.03 -14.25 -14.49
C PRO A 334 4.82 -15.74 -14.75
N ALA A 335 3.78 -16.08 -15.54
CA ALA A 335 3.38 -17.46 -15.78
C ALA A 335 4.38 -18.28 -16.62
N ASP A 336 5.31 -17.64 -17.32
CA ASP A 336 6.40 -18.29 -18.05
C ASP A 336 7.63 -18.58 -17.16
N SER A 337 7.59 -18.19 -15.88
CA SER A 337 8.64 -18.54 -14.91
C SER A 337 8.61 -20.02 -14.56
N ALA A 338 9.78 -20.67 -14.47
CA ALA A 338 9.89 -22.06 -14.05
C ALA A 338 9.39 -22.30 -12.60
N GLU A 339 9.35 -21.25 -11.78
CA GLU A 339 8.90 -21.28 -10.38
C GLU A 339 7.41 -20.97 -10.20
N TYR A 340 6.70 -20.68 -11.29
CA TYR A 340 5.31 -20.31 -11.26
C TYR A 340 4.41 -21.46 -10.82
N VAL A 341 3.47 -21.17 -9.93
CA VAL A 341 2.48 -22.12 -9.42
C VAL A 341 1.08 -21.61 -9.76
N ALA A 342 0.36 -22.36 -10.57
CA ALA A 342 -0.96 -21.99 -11.10
C ALA A 342 -2.03 -21.78 -10.02
N GLU A 343 -1.91 -22.48 -8.89
CA GLU A 343 -2.78 -22.34 -7.72
C GLU A 343 -2.33 -21.21 -6.77
N GLY A 344 -1.24 -20.48 -7.10
CA GLY A 344 -0.74 -19.35 -6.35
C GLY A 344 0.60 -19.58 -5.66
N GLY A 345 0.85 -20.74 -5.04
CA GLY A 345 2.13 -21.11 -4.40
C GLY A 345 2.63 -20.04 -3.39
N TYR A 346 1.70 -19.33 -2.73
CA TYR A 346 1.94 -18.17 -1.90
C TYR A 346 2.46 -17.00 -2.76
N TRP A 347 3.73 -16.59 -2.67
CA TRP A 347 4.32 -15.53 -3.52
C TRP A 347 4.96 -16.08 -4.82
N ARG A 348 4.68 -17.33 -5.20
CA ARG A 348 5.17 -17.95 -6.45
C ARG A 348 4.10 -18.01 -7.53
N GLY A 349 3.31 -16.96 -7.63
CA GLY A 349 2.22 -16.81 -8.59
C GLY A 349 0.92 -16.28 -7.97
N GLY A 350 0.78 -16.30 -6.66
CA GLY A 350 -0.41 -15.77 -5.97
C GLY A 350 -0.71 -14.31 -6.35
N VAL A 351 -1.99 -13.99 -6.38
CA VAL A 351 -2.49 -12.63 -6.65
C VAL A 351 -2.89 -12.00 -5.33
N TRP A 352 -2.24 -10.89 -5.00
CA TRP A 352 -2.31 -10.25 -3.70
C TRP A 352 -2.85 -8.82 -3.80
N ALA A 353 -3.68 -8.42 -2.85
CA ALA A 353 -4.26 -7.08 -2.83
C ALA A 353 -3.21 -5.95 -2.77
N PRO A 354 -2.18 -6.00 -1.88
CA PRO A 354 -1.20 -4.93 -1.77
C PRO A 354 -0.42 -4.69 -3.05
N THR A 355 0.10 -5.76 -3.68
CA THR A 355 0.89 -5.63 -4.90
C THR A 355 0.04 -5.25 -6.10
N ASN A 356 -1.19 -5.74 -6.20
CA ASN A 356 -2.13 -5.28 -7.22
C ASN A 356 -2.45 -3.79 -7.06
N TYR A 357 -2.76 -3.33 -5.85
CA TYR A 357 -3.05 -1.93 -5.59
C TYR A 357 -1.85 -1.03 -5.94
N MET A 358 -0.64 -1.44 -5.60
CA MET A 358 0.60 -0.77 -6.00
C MET A 358 0.72 -0.64 -7.53
N VAL A 359 0.46 -1.73 -8.27
CA VAL A 359 0.48 -1.73 -9.75
C VAL A 359 -0.58 -0.79 -10.32
N LEU A 360 -1.82 -0.84 -9.80
CA LEU A 360 -2.92 0.02 -10.25
C LEU A 360 -2.60 1.50 -10.04
N CYS A 361 -2.12 1.87 -8.85
CA CYS A 361 -1.69 3.24 -8.55
C CYS A 361 -0.52 3.68 -9.45
N GLY A 362 0.46 2.79 -9.66
CA GLY A 362 1.61 3.05 -10.52
C GLY A 362 1.20 3.28 -11.98
N LEU A 363 0.32 2.46 -12.52
CA LEU A 363 -0.23 2.61 -13.88
C LEU A 363 -0.98 3.94 -14.03
N ALA A 364 -1.89 4.24 -13.12
CA ALA A 364 -2.68 5.49 -13.17
C ALA A 364 -1.78 6.73 -13.09
N GLN A 365 -0.73 6.73 -12.24
CA GLN A 365 0.22 7.83 -12.15
C GLN A 365 1.07 8.04 -13.42
N ASN A 366 1.13 7.04 -14.29
CA ASN A 366 1.89 7.08 -15.55
C ASN A 366 1.00 7.16 -16.79
N GLY A 367 -0.32 7.41 -16.63
CA GLY A 367 -1.26 7.62 -17.72
C GLY A 367 -1.79 6.34 -18.38
N TYR A 368 -1.61 5.18 -17.75
CA TYR A 368 -2.15 3.89 -18.20
C TYR A 368 -3.51 3.58 -17.53
N ASP A 369 -4.39 4.57 -17.45
CA ASP A 369 -5.68 4.47 -16.73
C ASP A 369 -6.58 3.35 -17.27
N GLU A 370 -6.58 3.09 -18.59
CA GLU A 370 -7.37 2.01 -19.19
C GLU A 370 -6.87 0.64 -18.73
N LEU A 371 -5.56 0.42 -18.74
CA LEU A 371 -4.99 -0.83 -18.27
C LEU A 371 -5.22 -1.02 -16.77
N ALA A 372 -5.10 0.03 -15.98
CA ALA A 372 -5.39 -0.02 -14.55
C ALA A 372 -6.85 -0.42 -14.30
N TYR A 373 -7.78 0.16 -15.05
CA TYR A 373 -9.20 -0.17 -14.98
C TYR A 373 -9.48 -1.63 -15.35
N ASP A 374 -8.91 -2.13 -16.45
CA ASP A 374 -9.08 -3.52 -16.90
C ASP A 374 -8.55 -4.53 -15.87
N ILE A 375 -7.37 -4.28 -15.31
CA ILE A 375 -6.80 -5.10 -14.25
C ILE A 375 -7.69 -5.06 -12.99
N ALA A 376 -8.10 -3.86 -12.57
CA ALA A 376 -8.95 -3.66 -11.40
C ALA A 376 -10.27 -4.43 -11.49
N GLN A 377 -10.95 -4.37 -12.64
CA GLN A 377 -12.19 -5.10 -12.86
C GLN A 377 -12.01 -6.62 -12.74
N LYS A 378 -11.02 -7.18 -13.44
CA LYS A 378 -10.75 -8.63 -13.43
C LYS A 378 -10.39 -9.12 -12.03
N TYR A 379 -9.55 -8.35 -11.32
CA TYR A 379 -9.16 -8.68 -9.96
C TYR A 379 -10.37 -8.65 -9.00
N LEU A 380 -11.14 -7.57 -9.00
CA LEU A 380 -12.32 -7.44 -8.14
C LEU A 380 -13.38 -8.49 -8.47
N GLN A 381 -13.56 -8.82 -9.76
CA GLN A 381 -14.47 -9.88 -10.20
C GLN A 381 -14.10 -11.24 -9.58
N THR A 382 -12.81 -11.59 -9.59
CA THR A 382 -12.35 -12.83 -8.95
C THR A 382 -12.61 -12.81 -7.44
N VAL A 383 -12.25 -11.72 -6.75
CA VAL A 383 -12.46 -11.61 -5.30
C VAL A 383 -13.94 -11.76 -4.94
N ALA A 384 -14.83 -11.05 -5.65
CA ALA A 384 -16.27 -11.11 -5.41
C ALA A 384 -16.87 -12.49 -5.72
N LYS A 385 -16.43 -13.14 -6.81
CA LYS A 385 -16.87 -14.48 -7.16
C LYS A 385 -16.44 -15.53 -6.14
N VAL A 386 -15.18 -15.49 -5.71
CA VAL A 386 -14.68 -16.40 -4.67
C VAL A 386 -15.40 -16.17 -3.35
N TYR A 387 -15.71 -14.90 -3.01
CA TYR A 387 -16.55 -14.60 -1.86
C TYR A 387 -17.95 -15.20 -1.99
N GLU A 388 -18.60 -15.08 -3.14
CA GLU A 388 -19.92 -15.65 -3.39
C GLU A 388 -19.95 -17.19 -3.24
N GLU A 389 -18.87 -17.86 -3.65
CA GLU A 389 -18.72 -19.32 -3.58
C GLU A 389 -18.33 -19.82 -2.17
N THR A 390 -17.52 -19.05 -1.42
CA THR A 390 -16.91 -19.48 -0.14
C THR A 390 -17.46 -18.79 1.10
N GLY A 391 -18.16 -17.66 0.93
CA GLY A 391 -18.68 -16.83 2.02
C GLY A 391 -17.61 -16.08 2.81
N THR A 392 -16.35 -16.00 2.32
CA THR A 392 -15.26 -15.36 3.04
C THR A 392 -14.28 -14.65 2.10
N LEU A 393 -13.45 -13.77 2.68
CA LEU A 393 -12.29 -13.18 2.03
C LEU A 393 -11.03 -13.97 2.35
N TRP A 394 -10.16 -14.11 1.36
CA TRP A 394 -8.93 -14.87 1.43
C TRP A 394 -7.70 -13.96 1.38
N GLU A 395 -6.61 -14.40 1.96
CA GLU A 395 -5.34 -13.70 2.01
C GLU A 395 -4.74 -13.41 0.62
N ASN A 396 -4.88 -14.37 -0.30
CA ASN A 396 -4.47 -14.26 -1.70
C ASN A 396 -5.36 -15.15 -2.60
N TYR A 397 -5.23 -14.98 -3.90
CA TYR A 397 -6.05 -15.66 -4.91
C TYR A 397 -5.17 -16.38 -5.95
N ALA A 398 -5.73 -17.42 -6.57
CA ALA A 398 -5.06 -18.15 -7.65
C ALA A 398 -5.09 -17.33 -8.96
N PRO A 399 -3.98 -17.29 -9.73
CA PRO A 399 -3.92 -16.53 -10.98
C PRO A 399 -4.68 -17.18 -12.14
N GLU A 400 -4.70 -18.52 -12.21
CA GLU A 400 -5.27 -19.26 -13.34
C GLU A 400 -6.75 -19.61 -13.18
N MET A 401 -7.21 -19.66 -11.93
CA MET A 401 -8.56 -20.07 -11.58
C MET A 401 -9.19 -19.03 -10.66
N GLN A 402 -10.50 -18.83 -10.79
CA GLN A 402 -11.22 -17.96 -9.86
C GLN A 402 -11.49 -18.69 -8.54
N MET A 403 -10.43 -18.85 -7.75
CA MET A 403 -10.46 -19.47 -6.43
C MET A 403 -9.42 -18.80 -5.50
N GLN A 404 -9.47 -19.15 -4.22
CA GLN A 404 -8.41 -18.76 -3.29
C GLN A 404 -7.06 -19.34 -3.71
N GLY A 405 -5.97 -18.68 -3.36
CA GLY A 405 -4.63 -19.22 -3.54
C GLY A 405 -4.35 -20.41 -2.62
N VAL A 406 -3.34 -21.20 -2.97
CA VAL A 406 -2.89 -22.34 -2.16
C VAL A 406 -1.38 -22.21 -1.90
N PRO A 407 -0.97 -21.99 -0.63
CA PRO A 407 -1.81 -21.73 0.56
C PRO A 407 -2.42 -20.34 0.61
N SER A 408 -3.53 -20.18 1.34
CA SER A 408 -4.16 -18.92 1.62
C SER A 408 -4.97 -19.00 2.93
N LYS A 409 -4.99 -17.92 3.70
CA LYS A 409 -5.73 -17.83 4.96
C LYS A 409 -7.15 -17.30 4.71
N GLU A 410 -8.13 -17.95 5.31
CA GLU A 410 -9.54 -17.52 5.25
C GLU A 410 -9.85 -16.39 6.25
N ARG A 411 -10.99 -15.72 6.08
CA ARG A 411 -11.46 -14.61 6.90
C ARG A 411 -10.39 -13.50 7.03
N PHE A 412 -9.76 -13.22 5.92
CA PHE A 412 -8.63 -12.31 5.89
C PHE A 412 -9.03 -10.97 5.29
N VAL A 413 -9.07 -9.92 6.11
CA VAL A 413 -9.30 -8.55 5.66
C VAL A 413 -8.03 -7.69 5.77
N GLY A 414 -6.95 -8.21 6.36
CA GLY A 414 -5.69 -7.50 6.58
C GLY A 414 -5.39 -6.49 5.46
N TRP A 415 -4.97 -6.95 4.31
CA TRP A 415 -4.89 -6.13 3.10
C TRP A 415 -6.00 -6.40 2.08
N THR A 416 -6.69 -7.56 2.13
CA THR A 416 -7.67 -7.92 1.09
C THR A 416 -8.88 -7.00 1.04
N GLY A 417 -9.18 -6.27 2.12
CA GLY A 417 -10.17 -5.21 2.13
C GLY A 417 -9.93 -4.12 1.07
N ILE A 418 -8.70 -3.99 0.56
CA ILE A 418 -8.38 -3.10 -0.56
C ILE A 418 -9.21 -3.44 -1.80
N ALA A 419 -9.41 -4.74 -2.11
CA ALA A 419 -10.14 -5.14 -3.32
C ALA A 419 -11.60 -4.67 -3.30
N PRO A 420 -12.46 -5.08 -2.35
CA PRO A 420 -13.86 -4.69 -2.34
C PRO A 420 -14.12 -3.24 -1.91
N ILE A 421 -13.12 -2.51 -1.40
CA ILE A 421 -13.29 -1.12 -0.95
C ILE A 421 -12.50 -0.18 -1.86
N SER A 422 -11.16 -0.12 -1.77
CA SER A 422 -10.37 0.87 -2.51
C SER A 422 -10.36 0.63 -4.02
N VAL A 423 -10.18 -0.62 -4.47
CA VAL A 423 -10.21 -0.94 -5.90
C VAL A 423 -11.59 -0.69 -6.49
N LEU A 424 -12.66 -1.05 -5.73
CA LEU A 424 -14.03 -0.73 -6.14
C LEU A 424 -14.20 0.79 -6.27
N PHE A 425 -13.86 1.57 -5.26
CA PHE A 425 -14.10 3.02 -5.24
C PHE A 425 -13.23 3.76 -6.25
N GLU A 426 -11.93 3.52 -6.22
CA GLU A 426 -10.93 4.34 -6.90
C GLU A 426 -10.75 3.99 -8.38
N PHE A 427 -10.93 2.73 -8.73
CA PHE A 427 -10.67 2.25 -10.09
C PHE A 427 -11.95 1.79 -10.80
N VAL A 428 -12.81 0.99 -10.18
CA VAL A 428 -14.01 0.47 -10.85
C VAL A 428 -15.11 1.53 -10.92
N LEU A 429 -15.43 2.20 -9.79
CA LEU A 429 -16.34 3.34 -9.76
C LEU A 429 -15.64 4.66 -10.14
N GLY A 430 -14.32 4.70 -10.05
CA GLY A 430 -13.47 5.79 -10.52
C GLY A 430 -13.47 7.05 -9.65
N ILE A 431 -13.79 6.93 -8.35
CA ILE A 431 -13.96 8.08 -7.43
C ILE A 431 -12.75 8.21 -6.52
N ARG A 432 -12.07 9.34 -6.57
CA ARG A 432 -10.87 9.64 -5.76
C ARG A 432 -10.91 11.05 -5.20
N ALA A 433 -10.65 11.20 -3.90
CA ALA A 433 -10.49 12.50 -3.28
C ALA A 433 -9.11 13.11 -3.61
N LYS A 434 -9.08 14.44 -3.77
CA LYS A 434 -7.89 15.26 -3.94
C LYS A 434 -8.06 16.57 -3.15
N VAL A 435 -8.01 16.46 -1.82
CA VAL A 435 -8.19 17.62 -0.93
C VAL A 435 -7.14 18.69 -1.19
N SER A 436 -5.91 18.33 -1.53
CA SER A 436 -4.86 19.29 -1.91
C SER A 436 -5.23 20.13 -3.15
N ALA A 437 -6.08 19.60 -4.03
CA ALA A 437 -6.63 20.33 -5.19
C ALA A 437 -8.05 20.89 -4.93
N GLY A 438 -8.63 20.62 -3.75
CA GLY A 438 -9.99 21.03 -3.38
C GLY A 438 -11.08 20.33 -4.19
N GLU A 439 -10.82 19.12 -4.71
CA GLU A 439 -11.78 18.45 -5.60
C GLU A 439 -11.85 16.94 -5.42
N ILE A 440 -12.97 16.36 -5.84
CA ILE A 440 -13.13 14.93 -6.09
C ILE A 440 -12.97 14.71 -7.60
N ILE A 441 -12.16 13.75 -8.00
CA ILE A 441 -12.04 13.29 -9.38
C ILE A 441 -12.92 12.06 -9.53
N TRP A 442 -13.79 12.08 -10.56
CA TRP A 442 -14.68 10.96 -10.88
C TRP A 442 -14.51 10.53 -12.34
N ASP A 443 -13.83 9.42 -12.56
CA ASP A 443 -13.64 8.79 -13.87
C ASP A 443 -14.83 7.86 -14.17
N VAL A 444 -15.85 8.37 -14.81
CA VAL A 444 -17.11 7.66 -15.10
C VAL A 444 -16.92 6.77 -16.33
N ARG A 445 -16.58 5.48 -16.09
CA ARG A 445 -16.39 4.46 -17.14
C ARG A 445 -17.61 3.57 -17.31
N ARG A 446 -18.33 3.30 -16.22
CA ARG A 446 -19.49 2.39 -16.19
C ARG A 446 -20.71 3.00 -16.86
N THR A 447 -21.53 2.14 -17.47
CA THR A 447 -22.78 2.56 -18.16
C THR A 447 -24.03 2.29 -17.33
N GLU A 448 -24.00 1.30 -16.44
CA GLU A 448 -25.05 1.03 -15.45
C GLU A 448 -25.08 2.13 -14.37
N ARG A 449 -26.16 2.21 -13.62
CA ARG A 449 -26.27 3.13 -12.48
C ARG A 449 -25.28 2.74 -11.40
N HIS A 450 -24.43 3.70 -11.00
CA HIS A 450 -23.37 3.49 -10.02
C HIS A 450 -23.02 4.76 -9.26
N GLY A 451 -22.26 4.60 -8.16
CA GLY A 451 -21.80 5.70 -7.34
C GLY A 451 -21.52 5.33 -5.91
N ILE A 452 -21.42 6.32 -5.03
CA ILE A 452 -21.18 6.13 -3.60
C ILE A 452 -22.01 7.14 -2.81
N LEU A 453 -22.76 6.69 -1.83
CA LEU A 453 -23.38 7.56 -0.82
C LEU A 453 -22.42 7.73 0.37
N ARG A 454 -22.42 8.90 0.99
CA ARG A 454 -21.61 9.23 2.16
C ARG A 454 -20.11 9.05 1.92
N TYR A 455 -19.62 9.36 0.71
CA TYR A 455 -18.17 9.35 0.42
C TYR A 455 -17.46 10.42 1.28
N PRO A 456 -16.44 10.08 2.08
CA PRO A 456 -15.76 11.05 2.93
C PRO A 456 -14.83 11.98 2.12
N PHE A 457 -14.96 13.28 2.31
CA PHE A 457 -14.13 14.32 1.69
C PHE A 457 -13.83 15.43 2.69
N GLY A 458 -12.56 15.58 3.07
CA GLY A 458 -12.20 16.46 4.17
C GLY A 458 -12.65 15.92 5.53
N LYS A 459 -12.38 16.66 6.60
CA LYS A 459 -12.63 16.19 7.99
C LYS A 459 -14.10 15.95 8.31
N ASP A 460 -15.02 16.78 7.75
CA ASP A 460 -16.39 16.87 8.21
C ASP A 460 -17.40 16.89 7.05
N THR A 461 -17.08 16.35 5.90
CA THR A 461 -17.96 16.37 4.74
C THR A 461 -18.18 14.98 4.20
N LEU A 462 -19.45 14.61 4.03
CA LEU A 462 -19.86 13.41 3.33
C LEU A 462 -20.56 13.81 2.04
N VAL A 463 -20.22 13.13 0.95
CA VAL A 463 -20.70 13.46 -0.39
C VAL A 463 -21.43 12.27 -0.98
N ASP A 464 -22.67 12.48 -1.46
CA ASP A 464 -23.37 11.52 -2.30
C ASP A 464 -23.05 11.77 -3.76
N LEU A 465 -22.54 10.76 -4.42
CA LEU A 465 -22.15 10.76 -5.83
C LEU A 465 -22.92 9.67 -6.56
N ILE A 466 -23.85 10.03 -7.43
CA ILE A 466 -24.71 9.09 -8.16
C ILE A 466 -24.65 9.39 -9.65
N CYS A 467 -24.30 8.41 -10.47
CA CYS A 467 -24.40 8.43 -11.91
C CYS A 467 -25.56 7.53 -12.34
N GLU A 468 -26.51 8.08 -13.10
CA GLU A 468 -27.60 7.29 -13.67
C GLU A 468 -27.11 6.44 -14.85
N SER A 469 -27.86 5.38 -15.18
CA SER A 469 -27.54 4.52 -16.32
C SER A 469 -27.55 5.31 -17.63
N ARG A 470 -26.68 4.91 -18.56
CA ARG A 470 -26.51 5.53 -19.88
C ARG A 470 -26.30 4.47 -20.97
N ASN A 471 -26.50 4.84 -22.23
CA ASN A 471 -26.50 3.87 -23.34
C ASN A 471 -25.08 3.55 -23.85
N SER A 472 -24.10 4.41 -23.59
CA SER A 472 -22.72 4.22 -24.02
C SER A 472 -21.72 4.95 -23.13
N GLU A 473 -20.45 4.54 -23.15
CA GLU A 473 -19.35 5.20 -22.44
C GLU A 473 -19.05 6.62 -22.95
N THR A 474 -19.45 6.95 -24.18
CA THR A 474 -19.26 8.28 -24.79
C THR A 474 -20.40 9.26 -24.48
N GLU A 475 -21.57 8.75 -24.07
CA GLU A 475 -22.70 9.58 -23.64
C GLU A 475 -22.33 10.36 -22.38
N GLU A 476 -22.67 11.66 -22.35
CA GLU A 476 -22.44 12.48 -21.17
C GLU A 476 -23.16 11.91 -19.94
N PRO A 477 -22.44 11.67 -18.83
CA PRO A 477 -23.03 11.09 -17.64
C PRO A 477 -23.98 12.07 -16.94
N ARG A 478 -25.16 11.58 -16.58
CA ARG A 478 -26.13 12.30 -15.73
C ARG A 478 -25.80 11.99 -14.29
N VAL A 479 -25.15 12.94 -13.63
CA VAL A 479 -24.68 12.77 -12.25
C VAL A 479 -25.43 13.67 -11.29
N THR A 480 -25.64 13.16 -10.09
CA THR A 480 -26.14 13.91 -8.93
C THR A 480 -25.03 13.94 -7.88
N VAL A 481 -24.70 15.14 -7.44
CA VAL A 481 -23.78 15.39 -6.31
C VAL A 481 -24.58 16.07 -5.19
N ARG A 482 -24.51 15.52 -3.99
CA ARG A 482 -25.15 16.13 -2.80
C ARG A 482 -24.14 16.17 -1.67
N SER A 483 -24.02 17.31 -1.02
CA SER A 483 -23.13 17.54 0.11
C SER A 483 -23.69 18.66 0.97
N ASP A 484 -23.36 18.65 2.26
CA ASP A 484 -23.67 19.73 3.21
C ASP A 484 -22.75 20.95 3.06
N LYS A 485 -21.64 20.80 2.36
CA LYS A 485 -20.68 21.87 2.02
C LYS A 485 -20.40 21.87 0.53
N PRO A 486 -20.01 23.01 -0.06
CA PRO A 486 -19.58 23.06 -1.45
C PRO A 486 -18.41 22.11 -1.71
N VAL A 487 -18.53 21.25 -2.72
CA VAL A 487 -17.49 20.31 -3.15
C VAL A 487 -17.38 20.37 -4.66
N ARG A 488 -16.19 20.66 -5.14
CA ARG A 488 -15.87 20.60 -6.55
C ARG A 488 -15.70 19.15 -6.99
N VAL A 489 -16.42 18.73 -8.04
CA VAL A 489 -16.33 17.39 -8.62
C VAL A 489 -15.94 17.49 -10.08
N ARG A 490 -14.78 16.97 -10.43
CA ARG A 490 -14.30 16.85 -11.80
C ARG A 490 -14.72 15.50 -12.36
N ILE A 491 -15.62 15.50 -13.31
CA ILE A 491 -16.20 14.31 -13.92
C ILE A 491 -15.57 14.14 -15.30
N ARG A 492 -14.94 13.00 -15.51
CA ARG A 492 -14.30 12.63 -16.78
C ARG A 492 -14.97 11.37 -17.33
N TRP A 493 -15.21 11.32 -18.63
CA TRP A 493 -15.72 10.15 -19.35
C TRP A 493 -15.09 10.08 -20.73
N LYS A 494 -15.30 8.98 -21.45
CA LYS A 494 -14.70 8.76 -22.78
C LYS A 494 -15.04 9.84 -23.82
N GLY A 495 -16.15 10.57 -23.64
CA GLY A 495 -16.61 11.64 -24.53
C GLY A 495 -16.21 13.04 -24.09
N GLY A 496 -15.64 13.24 -22.89
CA GLY A 496 -15.32 14.59 -22.41
C GLY A 496 -15.07 14.72 -20.91
N GLU A 497 -15.09 15.94 -20.44
CA GLU A 497 -14.93 16.33 -19.04
C GLU A 497 -15.89 17.45 -18.68
N LYS A 498 -16.41 17.46 -17.45
CA LYS A 498 -17.13 18.59 -16.86
C LYS A 498 -16.79 18.75 -15.38
N ILE A 499 -17.01 19.96 -14.86
CA ILE A 499 -16.82 20.28 -13.45
C ILE A 499 -18.17 20.72 -12.86
N LEU A 500 -18.52 20.16 -11.70
CA LEU A 500 -19.61 20.62 -10.85
C LEU A 500 -19.01 21.30 -9.61
N GLU A 501 -19.63 22.41 -9.18
CA GLU A 501 -19.23 23.19 -8.00
C GLU A 501 -20.36 23.24 -6.96
#